data_c1e31f016702a70a59c40cdfffe589d5
#
_entry.id   c1e31f016702a70a59c40cdfffe589d5
#
_cell.length_a   1.000
_cell.length_b   1.000
_cell.length_c   1.000
_cell.angle_alpha   90.00
_cell.angle_beta   90.00
_cell.angle_gamma   90.00
#
_symmetry.space_group_name_H-M   'P 1'
#
loop_
_entity.id
_entity.type
_entity.pdbx_description
1 polymer ?
#
loop_
_entity_poly.entity_id
_entity_poly.type
_entity_poly.pdbx_seq_one_letter_code
_entity_poly.pdbx_strand_id
1 'polypeptide(L)'
;MKQLKLALLAAAVIATPALAQEAEPGAFAKEHYTTPLADVCPNPFIVQKDWLAQAEHGGLYQLIGAGGEMSSGQYTGPLGSTGIDLTILEGGGGIGLGDGETAYSALHNGNSKAGVVPHMGFQELDGAFIFSKMFPVVGVVTPLEKAPQGLWWDRGTYPEGFHSIDDLKAFAESGKGMIYVSTVQRTFGLWLLESGVPKEVFVEGYRGDGENFVTNNGTWLNQGFVTSEPFKFATGYNWNKPIDAVTVGELGYENYTGMLSVASQKLEELAPCLEKLVPIIQQGYIDYVNDPAEVNKLIYEFNEAGNATSWWKTPMELMEYGSKTMLEGGIVANSTSGAVGAFDMDRVARMAEITKPWLDERSNPDVKPEDVVTNRFIDPSIGFKN
;
A
#
# COMPACT_ATOMS: atom_id res chain seq x y z
N MET A 1 49.81 62.22 40.96
CA MET A 1 49.31 60.85 40.96
C MET A 1 48.14 60.73 39.94
N LYS A 2 48.45 60.21 38.72
CA LYS A 2 47.45 60.11 37.65
C LYS A 2 46.90 58.70 37.67
N GLN A 3 45.60 58.52 37.87
CA GLN A 3 44.93 57.25 37.80
C GLN A 3 44.61 56.90 36.32
N LEU A 4 45.11 55.80 35.90
CA LEU A 4 44.84 55.23 34.57
C LEU A 4 43.54 54.40 34.65
N LYS A 5 42.49 54.76 33.91
CA LYS A 5 41.29 53.96 33.80
C LYS A 5 41.45 53.04 32.62
N LEU A 6 41.48 51.74 32.90
CA LEU A 6 41.46 50.67 31.92
C LEU A 6 40.01 50.45 31.47
N ALA A 7 39.69 50.68 30.16
CA ALA A 7 38.41 50.34 29.58
C ALA A 7 38.47 48.91 29.01
N LEU A 8 37.67 47.99 29.57
CA LEU A 8 37.48 46.67 28.98
C LEU A 8 36.45 46.81 27.85
N LEU A 9 36.85 46.57 26.62
CA LEU A 9 35.91 46.32 25.51
C LEU A 9 35.47 44.85 25.60
N ALA A 10 34.19 44.62 25.90
CA ALA A 10 33.53 43.34 25.73
C ALA A 10 33.12 43.18 24.25
N ALA A 11 33.77 42.31 23.51
CA ALA A 11 33.35 41.91 22.18
C ALA A 11 32.16 40.93 22.30
N ALA A 12 30.97 41.40 21.98
CA ALA A 12 29.81 40.54 21.85
C ALA A 12 29.92 39.75 20.55
N VAL A 13 30.15 38.43 20.69
CA VAL A 13 30.04 37.48 19.57
C VAL A 13 28.54 37.29 19.29
N ILE A 14 28.06 37.90 18.22
CA ILE A 14 26.72 37.64 17.69
C ILE A 14 26.80 36.27 16.98
N ALA A 15 26.33 35.22 17.63
CA ALA A 15 26.09 33.91 16.99
C ALA A 15 24.87 34.13 16.06
N THR A 16 25.10 34.20 14.77
CA THR A 16 24.04 34.06 13.77
C THR A 16 23.49 32.65 13.88
N PRO A 17 22.15 32.45 14.02
CA PRO A 17 21.59 31.13 13.90
C PRO A 17 21.89 30.61 12.49
N ALA A 18 22.54 29.45 12.41
CA ALA A 18 22.66 28.71 11.16
C ALA A 18 21.22 28.41 10.72
N LEU A 19 20.76 29.04 9.66
CA LEU A 19 19.56 28.61 8.95
C LEU A 19 19.84 27.19 8.50
N ALA A 20 19.08 26.23 9.03
CA ALA A 20 19.06 24.89 8.48
C ALA A 20 18.72 25.02 7.00
N GLN A 21 19.67 24.68 6.14
CA GLN A 21 19.46 24.69 4.70
C GLN A 21 18.43 23.57 4.44
N GLU A 22 17.25 23.95 3.92
CA GLU A 22 16.28 22.92 3.49
C GLU A 22 16.98 22.00 2.50
N ALA A 23 16.84 20.69 2.73
CA ALA A 23 17.43 19.70 1.84
C ALA A 23 16.84 19.87 0.44
N GLU A 24 17.67 19.68 -0.60
CA GLU A 24 17.19 19.69 -1.99
C GLU A 24 16.12 18.61 -2.17
N PRO A 25 15.03 18.89 -2.89
CA PRO A 25 13.97 17.91 -3.13
C PRO A 25 14.52 16.59 -3.70
N GLY A 26 14.14 15.46 -3.08
CA GLY A 26 14.62 14.13 -3.47
C GLY A 26 16.10 13.87 -3.13
N ALA A 27 16.74 14.67 -2.27
CA ALA A 27 18.14 14.47 -1.88
C ALA A 27 18.36 13.10 -1.23
N PHE A 28 17.44 12.68 -0.35
CA PHE A 28 17.51 11.36 0.28
C PHE A 28 17.58 10.25 -0.75
N ALA A 29 16.66 10.22 -1.71
CA ALA A 29 16.63 9.18 -2.75
C ALA A 29 17.91 9.16 -3.58
N LYS A 30 18.43 10.34 -3.97
CA LYS A 30 19.67 10.48 -4.74
C LYS A 30 20.90 9.98 -3.99
N GLU A 31 20.94 10.12 -2.67
CA GLU A 31 22.06 9.68 -1.83
C GLU A 31 21.99 8.18 -1.54
N HIS A 32 20.81 7.63 -1.31
CA HIS A 32 20.64 6.26 -0.81
C HIS A 32 20.42 5.22 -1.90
N TYR A 33 19.69 5.55 -2.99
CA TYR A 33 19.42 4.60 -4.09
C TYR A 33 20.38 4.85 -5.24
N THR A 34 21.56 4.22 -5.19
CA THR A 34 22.68 4.50 -6.09
C THR A 34 23.11 3.32 -6.96
N THR A 35 22.50 2.14 -6.79
CA THR A 35 22.79 0.96 -7.60
C THR A 35 22.51 1.21 -9.07
N PRO A 36 23.48 1.08 -10.01
CA PRO A 36 23.28 1.37 -11.43
C PRO A 36 22.23 0.43 -12.06
N LEU A 37 21.22 1.01 -12.72
CA LEU A 37 20.12 0.31 -13.39
C LEU A 37 20.07 0.56 -14.91
N ALA A 38 20.72 1.62 -15.41
CA ALA A 38 20.59 2.07 -16.80
C ALA A 38 20.91 1.00 -17.86
N ASP A 39 21.83 0.06 -17.57
CA ASP A 39 22.23 -0.98 -18.51
C ASP A 39 21.31 -2.22 -18.50
N VAL A 40 20.41 -2.33 -17.51
CA VAL A 40 19.60 -3.54 -17.27
C VAL A 40 18.11 -3.30 -17.16
N CYS A 41 17.68 -2.07 -16.86
CA CYS A 41 16.27 -1.73 -16.68
C CYS A 41 15.75 -0.85 -17.83
N PRO A 42 14.47 -0.97 -18.16
CA PRO A 42 13.78 0.04 -18.99
C PRO A 42 13.86 1.43 -18.37
N ASN A 43 13.89 2.47 -19.22
CA ASN A 43 13.86 3.87 -18.78
C ASN A 43 12.80 4.66 -19.55
N PRO A 44 11.72 5.19 -18.89
CA PRO A 44 11.42 5.03 -17.48
C PRO A 44 10.99 3.58 -17.12
N PHE A 45 11.24 3.15 -15.87
CA PHE A 45 10.60 1.96 -15.33
C PHE A 45 9.20 2.35 -14.84
N ILE A 46 8.15 1.66 -15.29
CA ILE A 46 6.77 2.06 -15.09
C ILE A 46 6.07 1.07 -14.15
N VAL A 47 5.52 1.59 -13.04
CA VAL A 47 4.76 0.82 -12.06
C VAL A 47 3.29 1.26 -12.09
N GLN A 48 2.36 0.32 -12.26
CA GLN A 48 0.92 0.52 -12.15
C GLN A 48 0.46 0.22 -10.74
N LYS A 49 -0.15 1.19 -10.04
CA LYS A 49 -0.84 0.92 -8.77
C LYS A 49 -2.26 0.41 -9.00
N ASP A 50 -2.79 -0.26 -8.00
CA ASP A 50 -4.18 -0.71 -7.93
C ASP A 50 -5.13 0.42 -7.50
N TRP A 51 -4.67 1.32 -6.64
CA TRP A 51 -5.46 2.39 -6.05
C TRP A 51 -4.83 3.76 -6.19
N LEU A 52 -5.53 4.78 -5.70
CA LEU A 52 -5.09 6.18 -5.62
C LEU A 52 -3.95 6.33 -4.60
N ALA A 53 -3.16 7.41 -4.72
CA ALA A 53 -2.00 7.64 -3.86
C ALA A 53 -2.40 7.71 -2.38
N GLN A 54 -1.77 6.88 -1.56
CA GLN A 54 -1.96 6.76 -0.11
C GLN A 54 -0.73 6.14 0.54
N ALA A 55 -0.73 6.03 1.87
CA ALA A 55 0.45 5.60 2.65
C ALA A 55 1.01 4.24 2.21
N GLU A 56 0.18 3.26 1.86
CA GLU A 56 0.60 1.92 1.44
C GLU A 56 1.49 1.92 0.19
N HIS A 57 1.40 2.97 -0.61
CA HIS A 57 2.25 3.16 -1.79
C HIS A 57 3.51 3.98 -1.50
N GLY A 58 3.65 4.51 -0.27
CA GLY A 58 4.70 5.46 0.09
C GLY A 58 6.12 5.00 -0.22
N GLY A 59 6.40 3.70 -0.05
CA GLY A 59 7.71 3.14 -0.39
C GLY A 59 8.10 3.26 -1.86
N LEU A 60 7.13 3.27 -2.79
CA LEU A 60 7.41 3.54 -4.21
C LEU A 60 7.74 5.02 -4.44
N TYR A 61 6.99 5.94 -3.81
CA TYR A 61 7.27 7.38 -3.89
C TYR A 61 8.60 7.75 -3.23
N GLN A 62 9.01 7.01 -2.18
CA GLN A 62 10.29 7.17 -1.51
C GLN A 62 11.49 7.02 -2.46
N LEU A 63 11.37 6.16 -3.48
CA LEU A 63 12.44 5.92 -4.45
C LEU A 63 12.76 7.14 -5.34
N ILE A 64 11.81 8.08 -5.46
CA ILE A 64 11.96 9.34 -6.19
C ILE A 64 12.15 10.50 -5.22
N GLY A 65 11.44 10.49 -4.07
CA GLY A 65 11.30 11.62 -3.17
C GLY A 65 10.58 12.79 -3.83
N ALA A 66 10.72 14.00 -3.32
CA ALA A 66 10.07 15.21 -3.84
C ALA A 66 10.70 15.74 -5.16
N GLY A 67 11.65 14.99 -5.75
CA GLY A 67 12.38 15.41 -6.97
C GLY A 67 11.68 15.10 -8.29
N GLY A 68 10.47 14.55 -8.28
CA GLY A 68 9.74 14.18 -9.49
C GLY A 68 8.72 15.22 -9.96
N GLU A 69 8.13 14.95 -11.11
CA GLU A 69 7.07 15.76 -11.73
C GLU A 69 5.69 15.13 -11.52
N MET A 70 4.77 15.96 -11.02
CA MET A 70 3.36 15.60 -10.85
C MET A 70 2.59 15.89 -12.12
N SER A 71 1.83 14.92 -12.61
CA SER A 71 0.85 15.14 -13.66
C SER A 71 -0.40 14.33 -13.41
N SER A 72 -1.48 14.59 -14.16
CA SER A 72 -2.74 13.88 -13.97
C SER A 72 -2.57 12.37 -14.14
N GLY A 73 -2.76 11.63 -13.05
CA GLY A 73 -2.71 10.18 -13.03
C GLY A 73 -1.31 9.58 -12.95
N GLN A 74 -0.25 10.38 -12.76
CA GLN A 74 1.11 9.84 -12.62
C GLN A 74 2.08 10.74 -11.87
N TYR A 75 3.11 10.13 -11.29
CA TYR A 75 4.28 10.78 -10.72
C TYR A 75 5.53 10.19 -11.35
N THR A 76 6.41 11.03 -11.92
CA THR A 76 7.61 10.58 -12.63
C THR A 76 8.84 11.35 -12.19
N GLY A 77 9.94 10.67 -11.95
CA GLY A 77 11.21 11.31 -11.63
C GLY A 77 12.37 10.34 -11.52
N PRO A 78 13.57 10.86 -11.29
CA PRO A 78 14.77 10.03 -11.14
C PRO A 78 14.58 9.01 -9.99
N LEU A 79 14.82 7.74 -10.25
CA LEU A 79 14.95 6.72 -9.21
C LEU A 79 16.33 6.90 -8.56
N GLY A 80 16.38 7.72 -7.51
CA GLY A 80 17.65 8.08 -6.88
C GLY A 80 18.71 8.54 -7.86
N SER A 81 19.91 7.95 -7.77
CA SER A 81 21.04 8.15 -8.68
C SER A 81 21.35 6.89 -9.51
N THR A 82 20.34 6.07 -9.80
CA THR A 82 20.49 4.78 -10.49
C THR A 82 20.67 4.89 -12.00
N GLY A 83 20.40 6.07 -12.56
CA GLY A 83 20.51 6.34 -14.01
C GLY A 83 19.25 6.06 -14.81
N ILE A 84 18.11 5.76 -14.15
CA ILE A 84 16.80 5.66 -14.79
C ILE A 84 15.77 6.51 -14.06
N ASP A 85 14.67 6.82 -14.74
CA ASP A 85 13.47 7.38 -14.13
C ASP A 85 12.49 6.28 -13.72
N LEU A 86 11.71 6.55 -12.66
CA LEU A 86 10.57 5.76 -12.24
C LEU A 86 9.29 6.54 -12.55
N THR A 87 8.30 5.88 -13.14
CA THR A 87 6.95 6.40 -13.34
C THR A 87 5.97 5.57 -12.53
N ILE A 88 5.21 6.22 -11.64
CA ILE A 88 4.17 5.61 -10.81
C ILE A 88 2.82 6.04 -11.38
N LEU A 89 2.07 5.10 -11.96
CA LEU A 89 0.73 5.33 -12.50
C LEU A 89 -0.33 5.12 -11.42
N GLU A 90 -1.29 6.05 -11.35
CA GLU A 90 -2.44 5.93 -10.48
C GLU A 90 -3.36 4.78 -10.88
N GLY A 91 -3.94 4.13 -9.88
CA GLY A 91 -5.02 3.17 -10.03
C GLY A 91 -6.39 3.81 -9.79
N GLY A 92 -7.16 3.23 -8.89
CA GLY A 92 -8.47 3.70 -8.47
C GLY A 92 -9.62 3.03 -9.20
N GLY A 93 -10.77 3.69 -9.25
CA GLY A 93 -12.01 3.08 -9.74
C GLY A 93 -11.97 2.48 -11.14
N GLY A 94 -11.08 2.98 -12.02
CA GLY A 94 -10.92 2.46 -13.38
C GLY A 94 -10.00 1.24 -13.48
N ILE A 95 -9.14 1.01 -12.50
CA ILE A 95 -8.15 -0.09 -12.51
C ILE A 95 -8.29 -1.00 -11.29
N GLY A 96 -8.61 -0.47 -10.12
CA GLY A 96 -8.64 -1.27 -8.88
C GLY A 96 -9.98 -1.95 -8.58
N LEU A 97 -11.11 -1.50 -9.13
CA LEU A 97 -12.44 -1.95 -8.74
C LEU A 97 -13.09 -3.03 -9.63
N GLY A 98 -12.40 -3.50 -10.67
CA GLY A 98 -12.73 -4.80 -11.28
C GLY A 98 -13.78 -4.84 -12.39
N ASP A 99 -14.46 -3.74 -12.70
CA ASP A 99 -15.48 -3.70 -13.79
C ASP A 99 -14.88 -3.32 -15.16
N GLY A 100 -13.57 -3.39 -15.30
CA GLY A 100 -12.88 -2.97 -16.51
C GLY A 100 -11.40 -3.37 -16.51
N GLU A 101 -10.54 -2.39 -16.74
CA GLU A 101 -9.10 -2.58 -16.70
C GLU A 101 -8.63 -2.80 -15.25
N THR A 102 -7.78 -3.80 -15.04
CA THR A 102 -7.17 -4.12 -13.74
C THR A 102 -5.67 -3.92 -13.81
N ALA A 103 -4.98 -3.83 -12.66
CA ALA A 103 -3.53 -3.83 -12.64
C ALA A 103 -2.93 -5.10 -13.29
N TYR A 104 -3.66 -6.23 -13.28
CA TYR A 104 -3.27 -7.45 -14.00
C TYR A 104 -3.37 -7.28 -15.51
N SER A 105 -4.52 -6.81 -16.01
CA SER A 105 -4.71 -6.61 -17.46
C SER A 105 -3.81 -5.50 -18.01
N ALA A 106 -3.50 -4.47 -17.22
CA ALA A 106 -2.62 -3.38 -17.63
C ALA A 106 -1.19 -3.85 -17.95
N LEU A 107 -0.68 -4.87 -17.24
CA LEU A 107 0.64 -5.48 -17.52
C LEU A 107 0.68 -6.24 -18.85
N HIS A 108 -0.47 -6.61 -19.40
CA HIS A 108 -0.59 -7.38 -20.66
C HIS A 108 -1.07 -6.53 -21.83
N ASN A 109 -2.05 -5.69 -21.59
CA ASN A 109 -2.78 -4.94 -22.63
C ASN A 109 -2.40 -3.44 -22.67
N GLY A 110 -1.68 -2.98 -21.63
CA GLY A 110 -1.40 -1.56 -21.40
C GLY A 110 -2.48 -0.89 -20.54
N ASN A 111 -2.11 0.23 -19.95
CA ASN A 111 -3.03 1.15 -19.28
C ASN A 111 -3.67 2.04 -20.35
N SER A 112 -4.96 1.92 -20.55
CA SER A 112 -5.70 2.63 -21.61
C SER A 112 -5.69 4.15 -21.41
N LYS A 113 -5.67 4.62 -20.17
CA LYS A 113 -5.64 6.05 -19.82
C LYS A 113 -4.26 6.66 -20.02
N ALA A 114 -3.20 5.96 -19.63
CA ALA A 114 -1.82 6.43 -19.79
C ALA A 114 -1.23 6.14 -21.18
N GLY A 115 -1.81 5.20 -21.92
CA GLY A 115 -1.36 4.79 -23.26
C GLY A 115 -0.02 4.04 -23.25
N VAL A 116 0.35 3.41 -22.14
CA VAL A 116 1.61 2.68 -21.94
C VAL A 116 1.38 1.30 -21.35
N VAL A 117 2.32 0.38 -21.57
CA VAL A 117 2.35 -0.93 -20.90
C VAL A 117 3.27 -0.82 -19.68
N PRO A 118 2.75 -0.95 -18.45
CA PRO A 118 3.57 -0.95 -17.24
C PRO A 118 4.49 -2.17 -17.21
N HIS A 119 5.64 -2.03 -16.54
CA HIS A 119 6.60 -3.12 -16.35
C HIS A 119 6.27 -3.92 -15.08
N MET A 120 5.67 -3.26 -14.07
CA MET A 120 5.34 -3.85 -12.77
C MET A 120 3.97 -3.36 -12.32
N GLY A 121 3.24 -4.20 -11.56
CA GLY A 121 1.94 -3.87 -10.98
C GLY A 121 1.90 -4.10 -9.48
N PHE A 122 1.24 -3.21 -8.75
CA PHE A 122 0.89 -3.38 -7.34
C PHE A 122 -0.44 -4.12 -7.28
N GLN A 123 -0.47 -5.33 -6.73
CA GLN A 123 -1.57 -6.28 -6.90
C GLN A 123 -1.79 -7.11 -5.62
N GLU A 124 -2.80 -7.98 -5.68
CA GLU A 124 -3.15 -8.91 -4.61
C GLU A 124 -2.80 -10.35 -5.00
N LEU A 125 -2.36 -11.16 -4.04
CA LEU A 125 -1.95 -12.55 -4.32
C LEU A 125 -3.12 -13.42 -4.80
N ASP A 126 -4.29 -13.30 -4.18
CA ASP A 126 -5.48 -14.08 -4.53
C ASP A 126 -5.94 -13.82 -5.98
N GLY A 127 -5.86 -12.56 -6.44
CA GLY A 127 -6.11 -12.22 -7.83
C GLY A 127 -5.10 -12.83 -8.79
N ALA A 128 -3.84 -13.03 -8.38
CA ALA A 128 -2.84 -13.70 -9.21
C ALA A 128 -3.22 -15.16 -9.51
N PHE A 129 -3.83 -15.87 -8.56
CA PHE A 129 -4.39 -17.20 -8.80
C PHE A 129 -5.58 -17.15 -9.76
N ILE A 130 -6.52 -16.22 -9.54
CA ILE A 130 -7.75 -16.08 -10.35
C ILE A 130 -7.41 -15.70 -11.80
N PHE A 131 -6.48 -14.79 -12.01
CA PHE A 131 -6.09 -14.34 -13.35
C PHE A 131 -4.93 -15.14 -13.97
N SER A 132 -4.54 -16.27 -13.37
CA SER A 132 -3.37 -17.07 -13.74
C SER A 132 -3.32 -17.59 -15.18
N LYS A 133 -4.47 -17.61 -15.89
CA LYS A 133 -4.55 -17.97 -17.32
C LYS A 133 -4.75 -16.74 -18.19
N MET A 134 -5.62 -15.82 -17.80
CA MET A 134 -5.98 -14.66 -18.64
C MET A 134 -4.91 -13.57 -18.61
N PHE A 135 -4.37 -13.27 -17.42
CA PHE A 135 -3.35 -12.25 -17.19
C PHE A 135 -2.31 -12.76 -16.18
N PRO A 136 -1.52 -13.80 -16.56
CA PRO A 136 -0.59 -14.43 -15.64
C PRO A 136 0.52 -13.49 -15.20
N VAL A 137 0.72 -13.36 -13.89
CA VAL A 137 1.74 -12.53 -13.26
C VAL A 137 2.58 -13.33 -12.28
N VAL A 138 3.80 -12.85 -12.00
CA VAL A 138 4.66 -13.38 -10.94
C VAL A 138 5.02 -12.25 -9.99
N GLY A 139 4.60 -12.37 -8.72
CA GLY A 139 5.02 -11.50 -7.64
C GLY A 139 6.51 -11.67 -7.35
N VAL A 140 7.23 -10.57 -7.30
CA VAL A 140 8.69 -10.55 -7.11
C VAL A 140 9.11 -9.94 -5.78
N VAL A 141 8.21 -9.21 -5.13
CA VAL A 141 8.36 -8.65 -3.78
C VAL A 141 6.99 -8.28 -3.21
N THR A 142 6.79 -8.45 -1.91
CA THR A 142 5.57 -8.06 -1.21
C THR A 142 5.90 -7.16 -0.02
N PRO A 143 6.05 -5.84 -0.24
CA PRO A 143 6.50 -4.92 0.82
C PRO A 143 5.55 -4.85 2.02
N LEU A 144 4.28 -5.18 1.84
CA LEU A 144 3.29 -5.25 2.92
C LEU A 144 3.21 -6.68 3.45
N GLU A 145 3.83 -6.92 4.61
CA GLU A 145 3.79 -8.22 5.28
C GLU A 145 2.38 -8.59 5.74
N LYS A 146 1.58 -7.59 6.17
CA LYS A 146 0.17 -7.78 6.50
C LYS A 146 -0.72 -6.96 5.59
N ALA A 147 -1.86 -7.53 5.21
CA ALA A 147 -2.91 -6.79 4.53
C ALA A 147 -3.50 -5.72 5.46
N PRO A 148 -3.52 -4.43 5.07
CA PRO A 148 -4.20 -3.39 5.85
C PRO A 148 -5.73 -3.48 5.71
N GLN A 149 -6.25 -4.26 4.78
CA GLN A 149 -7.68 -4.47 4.60
C GLN A 149 -8.30 -5.13 5.82
N GLY A 150 -9.48 -4.65 6.20
CA GLY A 150 -10.18 -5.15 7.37
C GLY A 150 -11.64 -4.74 7.43
N LEU A 151 -12.24 -5.01 8.58
CA LEU A 151 -13.53 -4.49 8.98
C LEU A 151 -13.34 -3.52 10.14
N TRP A 152 -14.10 -2.44 10.14
CA TRP A 152 -14.06 -1.44 11.20
C TRP A 152 -15.47 -1.13 11.72
N TRP A 153 -15.56 -0.66 12.99
CA TRP A 153 -16.81 -0.43 13.70
C TRP A 153 -16.69 0.66 14.77
N ASP A 154 -17.84 1.13 15.27
CA ASP A 154 -17.90 2.03 16.43
C ASP A 154 -17.56 1.28 17.73
N ARG A 155 -16.47 1.67 18.39
CA ARG A 155 -16.06 1.10 19.68
C ARG A 155 -17.12 1.27 20.76
N GLY A 156 -17.89 2.36 20.70
CA GLY A 156 -18.94 2.63 21.70
C GLY A 156 -20.13 1.66 21.57
N THR A 157 -20.46 1.25 20.34
CA THR A 157 -21.54 0.29 20.06
C THR A 157 -21.09 -1.15 20.29
N TYR A 158 -19.85 -1.48 19.94
CA TYR A 158 -19.28 -2.83 20.04
C TYR A 158 -17.93 -2.80 20.79
N PRO A 159 -17.96 -2.61 22.14
CA PRO A 159 -16.74 -2.47 22.93
C PRO A 159 -15.90 -3.76 23.00
N GLU A 160 -16.53 -4.93 22.82
CA GLU A 160 -15.83 -6.23 22.81
C GLU A 160 -15.16 -6.50 21.44
N GLY A 161 -15.56 -5.77 20.39
CA GLY A 161 -15.02 -5.92 19.05
C GLY A 161 -15.40 -7.21 18.33
N PHE A 162 -14.68 -7.49 17.25
CA PHE A 162 -14.86 -8.66 16.39
C PHE A 162 -13.46 -9.22 16.07
N HIS A 163 -13.14 -10.40 16.59
CA HIS A 163 -11.78 -10.96 16.51
C HIS A 163 -11.74 -12.34 15.83
N SER A 164 -12.90 -12.83 15.41
CA SER A 164 -13.05 -14.14 14.77
C SER A 164 -14.24 -14.16 13.81
N ILE A 165 -14.24 -15.16 12.93
CA ILE A 165 -15.41 -15.44 12.06
C ILE A 165 -16.66 -15.76 12.89
N ASP A 166 -16.51 -16.39 14.03
CA ASP A 166 -17.67 -16.72 14.89
C ASP A 166 -18.30 -15.46 15.50
N ASP A 167 -17.51 -14.41 15.79
CA ASP A 167 -18.04 -13.12 16.21
C ASP A 167 -18.87 -12.47 15.09
N LEU A 168 -18.43 -12.57 13.84
CA LEU A 168 -19.16 -12.06 12.67
C LEU A 168 -20.45 -12.85 12.42
N LYS A 169 -20.46 -14.16 12.64
CA LYS A 169 -21.68 -14.99 12.57
C LYS A 169 -22.65 -14.60 13.66
N ALA A 170 -22.19 -14.46 14.92
CA ALA A 170 -23.01 -14.03 16.04
C ALA A 170 -23.58 -12.62 15.81
N PHE A 171 -22.79 -11.71 15.20
CA PHE A 171 -23.26 -10.39 14.79
C PHE A 171 -24.39 -10.50 13.78
N ALA A 172 -24.23 -11.30 12.72
CA ALA A 172 -25.25 -11.53 11.70
C ALA A 172 -26.54 -12.10 12.31
N GLU A 173 -26.45 -13.11 13.18
CA GLU A 173 -27.59 -13.71 13.88
C GLU A 173 -28.31 -12.73 14.81
N SER A 174 -27.57 -11.75 15.36
CA SER A 174 -28.15 -10.75 16.25
C SER A 174 -29.15 -9.82 15.57
N GLY A 175 -29.06 -9.64 14.24
CA GLY A 175 -29.86 -8.71 13.44
C GLY A 175 -29.68 -7.22 13.81
N LYS A 176 -28.62 -6.88 14.56
CA LYS A 176 -28.39 -5.51 15.07
C LYS A 176 -27.83 -4.55 14.03
N GLY A 177 -27.21 -5.05 12.97
CA GLY A 177 -26.58 -4.24 11.94
C GLY A 177 -26.23 -5.05 10.70
N MET A 178 -25.50 -4.42 9.79
CA MET A 178 -25.08 -4.98 8.51
C MET A 178 -23.55 -4.87 8.37
N ILE A 179 -22.96 -5.64 7.45
CA ILE A 179 -21.55 -5.52 7.04
C ILE A 179 -21.54 -4.86 5.66
N TYR A 180 -21.03 -3.63 5.56
CA TYR A 180 -20.98 -2.87 4.33
C TYR A 180 -19.66 -3.13 3.61
N VAL A 181 -19.73 -3.70 2.42
CA VAL A 181 -18.58 -4.10 1.60
C VAL A 181 -18.68 -3.54 0.18
N SER A 182 -17.57 -3.51 -0.54
CA SER A 182 -17.58 -3.13 -1.96
C SER A 182 -18.44 -4.09 -2.78
N THR A 183 -18.18 -5.37 -2.67
CA THR A 183 -19.02 -6.47 -3.18
C THR A 183 -18.59 -7.79 -2.52
N VAL A 184 -19.54 -8.69 -2.35
CA VAL A 184 -19.27 -10.06 -1.87
C VAL A 184 -18.70 -10.96 -2.98
N GLN A 185 -18.65 -10.50 -4.22
CA GLN A 185 -18.06 -11.23 -5.35
C GLN A 185 -16.53 -11.08 -5.41
N ARG A 186 -15.92 -10.23 -4.60
CA ARG A 186 -14.47 -10.18 -4.41
C ARG A 186 -14.02 -11.28 -3.46
N THR A 187 -12.79 -11.70 -3.60
CA THR A 187 -12.17 -12.81 -2.89
C THR A 187 -12.35 -12.74 -1.37
N PHE A 188 -12.15 -11.57 -0.76
CA PHE A 188 -12.43 -11.38 0.65
C PHE A 188 -13.91 -11.61 1.02
N GLY A 189 -14.84 -11.10 0.22
CA GLY A 189 -16.27 -11.31 0.40
C GLY A 189 -16.66 -12.77 0.22
N LEU A 190 -16.14 -13.45 -0.80
CA LEU A 190 -16.34 -14.88 -1.04
C LEU A 190 -15.84 -15.71 0.15
N TRP A 191 -14.64 -15.38 0.67
CA TRP A 191 -14.09 -16.06 1.84
C TRP A 191 -14.96 -15.90 3.08
N LEU A 192 -15.52 -14.71 3.35
CA LEU A 192 -16.48 -14.51 4.45
C LEU A 192 -17.71 -15.39 4.29
N LEU A 193 -18.29 -15.47 3.07
CA LEU A 193 -19.45 -16.31 2.78
C LEU A 193 -19.12 -17.80 3.01
N GLU A 194 -17.99 -18.28 2.49
CA GLU A 194 -17.55 -19.68 2.65
C GLU A 194 -17.19 -20.00 4.10
N SER A 195 -16.72 -19.02 4.86
CA SER A 195 -16.49 -19.15 6.30
C SER A 195 -17.78 -19.21 7.10
N GLY A 196 -18.93 -19.08 6.44
CA GLY A 196 -20.27 -19.25 7.03
C GLY A 196 -20.89 -17.97 7.59
N VAL A 197 -20.37 -16.78 7.21
CA VAL A 197 -21.05 -15.52 7.50
C VAL A 197 -22.27 -15.41 6.56
N PRO A 198 -23.51 -15.26 7.09
CA PRO A 198 -24.71 -15.27 6.28
C PRO A 198 -24.74 -14.14 5.22
N LYS A 199 -25.15 -14.46 3.99
CA LYS A 199 -25.19 -13.47 2.89
C LYS A 199 -26.08 -12.27 3.21
N GLU A 200 -27.13 -12.49 3.96
CA GLU A 200 -28.17 -11.49 4.31
C GLU A 200 -27.61 -10.34 5.17
N VAL A 201 -26.45 -10.53 5.83
CA VAL A 201 -25.85 -9.46 6.65
C VAL A 201 -25.06 -8.47 5.78
N PHE A 202 -24.74 -8.81 4.53
CA PHE A 202 -23.94 -7.94 3.68
C PHE A 202 -24.81 -6.90 2.93
N VAL A 203 -24.29 -5.68 2.89
CA VAL A 203 -24.74 -4.61 2.00
C VAL A 203 -23.58 -4.24 1.10
N GLU A 204 -23.81 -4.26 -0.21
CA GLU A 204 -22.79 -3.98 -1.21
C GLU A 204 -22.78 -2.51 -1.65
N GLY A 205 -21.70 -2.05 -2.25
CA GLY A 205 -21.55 -0.71 -2.83
C GLY A 205 -20.61 0.22 -2.07
N TYR A 206 -19.87 -0.29 -1.06
CA TYR A 206 -18.84 0.51 -0.38
C TYR A 206 -17.75 0.98 -1.36
N ARG A 207 -17.44 2.26 -1.32
CA ARG A 207 -16.44 2.92 -2.19
C ARG A 207 -15.48 3.84 -1.42
N GLY A 208 -15.26 3.55 -0.13
CA GLY A 208 -14.45 4.40 0.74
C GLY A 208 -15.25 5.49 1.46
N ASP A 209 -16.58 5.48 1.34
CA ASP A 209 -17.51 6.34 2.07
C ASP A 209 -18.02 5.66 3.35
N GLY A 210 -18.45 6.44 4.32
CA GLY A 210 -19.02 5.93 5.56
C GLY A 210 -20.41 6.49 5.86
N GLU A 211 -21.13 6.98 4.86
CA GLU A 211 -22.44 7.58 5.04
C GLU A 211 -23.44 6.59 5.67
N ASN A 212 -23.41 5.33 5.22
CA ASN A 212 -24.25 4.27 5.78
C ASN A 212 -23.92 4.00 7.25
N PHE A 213 -22.66 4.04 7.63
CA PHE A 213 -22.21 3.88 9.01
C PHE A 213 -22.77 5.00 9.92
N VAL A 214 -22.61 6.25 9.51
CA VAL A 214 -23.10 7.42 10.25
C VAL A 214 -24.62 7.42 10.33
N THR A 215 -25.29 7.18 9.20
CA THR A 215 -26.77 7.15 9.11
C THR A 215 -27.37 6.06 10.00
N ASN A 216 -26.69 4.92 10.16
CA ASN A 216 -27.12 3.83 11.01
C ASN A 216 -26.53 3.91 12.44
N ASN A 217 -26.09 5.09 12.88
CA ASN A 217 -25.59 5.36 14.23
C ASN A 217 -24.50 4.39 14.72
N GLY A 218 -23.60 3.96 13.81
CA GLY A 218 -22.48 3.08 14.14
C GLY A 218 -22.87 1.63 14.43
N THR A 219 -24.07 1.20 14.05
CA THR A 219 -24.49 -0.21 14.21
C THR A 219 -23.98 -1.12 13.08
N TRP A 220 -23.43 -0.55 12.02
CA TRP A 220 -22.88 -1.29 10.90
C TRP A 220 -21.37 -1.50 11.05
N LEU A 221 -20.88 -2.62 10.55
CA LEU A 221 -19.47 -2.84 10.28
C LEU A 221 -19.20 -2.44 8.83
N ASN A 222 -18.02 -1.90 8.56
CA ASN A 222 -17.67 -1.51 7.21
C ASN A 222 -16.30 -2.08 6.81
N GLN A 223 -16.18 -2.46 5.55
CA GLN A 223 -14.90 -2.73 4.92
C GLN A 223 -14.07 -1.44 4.89
N GLY A 224 -12.76 -1.58 4.98
CA GLY A 224 -11.81 -0.47 4.81
C GLY A 224 -10.39 -0.90 5.11
N PHE A 225 -9.51 0.08 5.25
CA PHE A 225 -8.11 -0.14 5.59
C PHE A 225 -7.82 0.40 6.99
N VAL A 226 -7.17 -0.41 7.82
CA VAL A 226 -6.80 -0.01 9.19
C VAL A 226 -5.86 1.20 9.24
N THR A 227 -5.20 1.49 8.14
CA THR A 227 -4.35 2.67 7.91
C THR A 227 -5.12 3.95 7.57
N SER A 228 -6.44 3.90 7.42
CA SER A 228 -7.23 5.02 6.89
C SER A 228 -8.52 5.24 7.68
N GLU A 229 -9.50 4.35 7.55
CA GLU A 229 -10.87 4.55 8.03
C GLU A 229 -10.96 4.78 9.54
N PRO A 230 -10.24 4.07 10.42
CA PRO A 230 -10.31 4.33 11.86
C PRO A 230 -9.98 5.78 12.21
N PHE A 231 -8.97 6.36 11.56
CA PHE A 231 -8.63 7.78 11.74
C PHE A 231 -9.71 8.70 11.19
N LYS A 232 -10.14 8.49 9.93
CA LYS A 232 -11.12 9.34 9.26
C LYS A 232 -12.41 9.48 10.07
N PHE A 233 -12.93 8.37 10.60
CA PHE A 233 -14.17 8.37 11.36
C PHE A 233 -13.97 8.83 12.81
N ALA A 234 -12.84 8.50 13.44
CA ALA A 234 -12.53 8.98 14.78
C ALA A 234 -12.37 10.51 14.85
N THR A 235 -11.93 11.16 13.76
CA THR A 235 -11.61 12.60 13.71
C THR A 235 -12.51 13.43 12.82
N GLY A 236 -13.40 12.81 12.04
CA GLY A 236 -14.20 13.51 11.04
C GLY A 236 -15.47 12.77 10.63
N TYR A 237 -15.94 13.06 9.42
CA TYR A 237 -17.11 12.44 8.78
C TYR A 237 -18.41 12.53 9.61
N ASN A 238 -18.55 13.58 10.45
CA ASN A 238 -19.67 13.76 11.38
C ASN A 238 -19.82 12.63 12.40
N TRP A 239 -18.75 11.84 12.65
CA TRP A 239 -18.74 10.80 13.67
C TRP A 239 -18.02 11.26 14.94
N ASN A 240 -16.72 11.52 14.85
CA ASN A 240 -15.87 12.06 15.92
C ASN A 240 -15.91 11.19 17.21
N LYS A 241 -15.92 9.88 17.06
CA LYS A 241 -15.89 8.90 18.16
C LYS A 241 -14.86 7.81 17.83
N PRO A 242 -14.34 7.10 18.86
CA PRO A 242 -13.38 6.03 18.66
C PRO A 242 -13.91 4.91 17.75
N ILE A 243 -13.09 4.55 16.78
CA ILE A 243 -13.29 3.44 15.87
C ILE A 243 -12.27 2.34 16.21
N ASP A 244 -12.72 1.10 16.16
CA ASP A 244 -11.86 -0.09 16.19
C ASP A 244 -11.93 -0.83 14.85
N ALA A 245 -10.93 -1.66 14.61
CA ALA A 245 -10.84 -2.44 13.39
C ALA A 245 -10.14 -3.78 13.64
N VAL A 246 -10.38 -4.73 12.75
CA VAL A 246 -9.68 -6.01 12.66
C VAL A 246 -9.25 -6.21 11.20
N THR A 247 -8.02 -6.66 10.99
CA THR A 247 -7.56 -6.99 9.63
C THR A 247 -8.12 -8.33 9.16
N VAL A 248 -8.22 -8.50 7.85
CA VAL A 248 -8.64 -9.78 7.26
C VAL A 248 -7.66 -10.91 7.61
N GLY A 249 -6.38 -10.60 7.78
CA GLY A 249 -5.36 -11.55 8.20
C GLY A 249 -5.60 -12.05 9.64
N GLU A 250 -5.98 -11.17 10.57
CA GLU A 250 -6.34 -11.54 11.94
C GLU A 250 -7.59 -12.42 12.00
N LEU A 251 -8.50 -12.27 11.03
CA LEU A 251 -9.66 -13.14 10.89
C LEU A 251 -9.34 -14.48 10.20
N GLY A 252 -8.15 -14.66 9.63
CA GLY A 252 -7.69 -15.89 8.99
C GLY A 252 -7.54 -15.81 7.46
N TYR A 253 -7.79 -14.65 6.84
CA TYR A 253 -7.56 -14.43 5.40
C TYR A 253 -6.21 -13.74 5.19
N GLU A 254 -5.13 -14.53 5.20
CA GLU A 254 -3.75 -14.04 5.20
C GLU A 254 -3.25 -13.62 3.80
N ASN A 255 -4.08 -12.92 3.01
CA ASN A 255 -3.71 -12.47 1.67
C ASN A 255 -2.55 -11.46 1.69
N TYR A 256 -1.73 -11.45 0.66
CA TYR A 256 -0.80 -10.36 0.37
C TYR A 256 -1.50 -9.34 -0.53
N THR A 257 -1.74 -8.12 -0.03
CA THR A 257 -2.46 -7.06 -0.75
C THR A 257 -1.55 -5.98 -1.35
N GLY A 258 -0.26 -6.12 -1.20
CA GLY A 258 0.74 -5.17 -1.70
C GLY A 258 1.84 -5.85 -2.52
N MET A 259 1.49 -6.92 -3.23
CA MET A 259 2.43 -7.65 -4.06
C MET A 259 2.80 -6.86 -5.31
N LEU A 260 4.09 -6.61 -5.50
CA LEU A 260 4.61 -6.07 -6.74
C LEU A 260 4.97 -7.23 -7.68
N SER A 261 4.35 -7.25 -8.85
CA SER A 261 4.47 -8.34 -9.81
C SER A 261 4.77 -7.87 -11.22
N VAL A 262 5.30 -8.75 -12.02
CA VAL A 262 5.53 -8.56 -13.46
C VAL A 262 4.69 -9.55 -14.27
N ALA A 263 4.38 -9.25 -15.51
CA ALA A 263 3.75 -10.23 -16.41
C ALA A 263 4.66 -11.46 -16.55
N SER A 264 4.10 -12.68 -16.39
CA SER A 264 4.89 -13.92 -16.34
C SER A 264 5.82 -14.11 -17.55
N GLN A 265 5.36 -13.72 -18.75
CA GLN A 265 6.17 -13.80 -19.96
C GLN A 265 7.31 -12.78 -20.02
N LYS A 266 7.33 -11.77 -19.10
CA LYS A 266 8.38 -10.75 -19.02
C LYS A 266 9.38 -11.02 -17.89
N LEU A 267 9.15 -12.04 -17.06
CA LEU A 267 9.98 -12.32 -15.89
C LEU A 267 11.46 -12.48 -16.24
N GLU A 268 11.77 -13.33 -17.22
CA GLU A 268 13.18 -13.57 -17.60
C GLU A 268 13.81 -12.40 -18.37
N GLU A 269 13.02 -11.66 -19.14
CA GLU A 269 13.49 -10.44 -19.81
C GLU A 269 13.87 -9.36 -18.79
N LEU A 270 13.06 -9.21 -17.74
CA LEU A 270 13.26 -8.23 -16.66
C LEU A 270 14.20 -8.73 -15.54
N ALA A 271 14.57 -10.01 -15.52
CA ALA A 271 15.33 -10.59 -14.42
C ALA A 271 16.63 -9.81 -14.09
N PRO A 272 17.46 -9.38 -15.05
CA PRO A 272 18.67 -8.60 -14.74
C PRO A 272 18.36 -7.24 -14.09
N CYS A 273 17.20 -6.64 -14.42
CA CYS A 273 16.70 -5.44 -13.77
C CYS A 273 16.20 -5.75 -12.36
N LEU A 274 15.37 -6.78 -12.20
CA LEU A 274 14.75 -7.15 -10.93
C LEU A 274 15.78 -7.56 -9.87
N GLU A 275 16.88 -8.22 -10.25
CA GLU A 275 17.99 -8.56 -9.34
C GLU A 275 18.59 -7.33 -8.64
N LYS A 276 18.50 -6.15 -9.27
CA LYS A 276 19.00 -4.89 -8.70
C LYS A 276 17.88 -4.00 -8.17
N LEU A 277 16.70 -4.00 -8.79
CA LEU A 277 15.60 -3.11 -8.44
C LEU A 277 14.84 -3.60 -7.20
N VAL A 278 14.64 -4.92 -7.03
CA VAL A 278 13.89 -5.46 -5.88
C VAL A 278 14.54 -5.11 -4.55
N PRO A 279 15.88 -5.24 -4.36
CA PRO A 279 16.55 -4.76 -3.15
C PRO A 279 16.34 -3.26 -2.87
N ILE A 280 16.29 -2.43 -3.90
CA ILE A 280 15.99 -1.00 -3.75
C ILE A 280 14.55 -0.80 -3.27
N ILE A 281 13.59 -1.55 -3.81
CA ILE A 281 12.19 -1.49 -3.37
C ILE A 281 12.06 -1.94 -1.90
N GLN A 282 12.72 -3.03 -1.49
CA GLN A 282 12.73 -3.49 -0.10
C GLN A 282 13.20 -2.36 0.83
N GLN A 283 14.33 -1.71 0.49
CA GLN A 283 14.89 -0.62 1.27
C GLN A 283 13.95 0.61 1.27
N GLY A 284 13.35 0.94 0.13
CA GLY A 284 12.43 2.08 0.00
C GLY A 284 11.22 2.01 0.93
N TYR A 285 10.66 0.83 1.15
CA TYR A 285 9.57 0.67 2.11
C TYR A 285 10.03 0.79 3.57
N ILE A 286 11.22 0.28 3.90
CA ILE A 286 11.83 0.44 5.22
C ILE A 286 12.10 1.93 5.50
N ASP A 287 12.70 2.63 4.54
CA ASP A 287 13.06 4.04 4.67
C ASP A 287 11.81 4.92 4.82
N TYR A 288 10.80 4.65 4.01
CA TYR A 288 9.53 5.38 4.08
C TYR A 288 8.86 5.28 5.46
N VAL A 289 8.71 4.08 6.03
CA VAL A 289 8.01 3.96 7.32
C VAL A 289 8.85 4.46 8.49
N ASN A 290 10.18 4.55 8.34
CA ASN A 290 11.07 5.10 9.36
C ASN A 290 11.14 6.64 9.32
N ASP A 291 11.06 7.26 8.14
CA ASP A 291 11.03 8.72 7.96
C ASP A 291 10.04 9.11 6.84
N PRO A 292 8.72 9.11 7.14
CA PRO A 292 7.70 9.29 6.12
C PRO A 292 7.43 10.76 5.74
N ALA A 293 8.03 11.75 6.40
CA ALA A 293 7.57 13.14 6.35
C ALA A 293 7.59 13.74 4.94
N GLU A 294 8.69 13.57 4.19
CA GLU A 294 8.82 14.08 2.81
C GLU A 294 7.78 13.44 1.89
N VAL A 295 7.65 12.12 1.96
CA VAL A 295 6.74 11.36 1.08
C VAL A 295 5.28 11.56 1.46
N ASN A 296 4.95 11.67 2.74
CA ASN A 296 3.60 12.01 3.19
C ASN A 296 3.17 13.36 2.63
N LYS A 297 4.07 14.37 2.70
CA LYS A 297 3.82 15.69 2.12
C LYS A 297 3.66 15.61 0.60
N LEU A 298 4.51 14.85 -0.08
CA LEU A 298 4.44 14.64 -1.53
C LEU A 298 3.09 14.05 -1.95
N ILE A 299 2.64 12.98 -1.30
CA ILE A 299 1.35 12.32 -1.61
C ILE A 299 0.18 13.26 -1.29
N TYR A 300 0.24 13.99 -0.18
CA TYR A 300 -0.74 15.03 0.15
C TYR A 300 -0.84 16.08 -0.96
N GLU A 301 0.28 16.69 -1.37
CA GLU A 301 0.33 17.71 -2.42
C GLU A 301 -0.16 17.15 -3.78
N PHE A 302 0.22 15.92 -4.11
CA PHE A 302 -0.24 15.23 -5.33
C PHE A 302 -1.77 15.09 -5.36
N ASN A 303 -2.37 14.68 -4.25
CA ASN A 303 -3.82 14.50 -4.15
C ASN A 303 -4.57 15.83 -4.05
N GLU A 304 -4.03 16.84 -3.33
CA GLU A 304 -4.64 18.17 -3.26
C GLU A 304 -4.65 18.90 -4.59
N ALA A 305 -3.62 18.72 -5.42
CA ALA A 305 -3.58 19.23 -6.79
C ALA A 305 -4.55 18.49 -7.74
N GLY A 306 -5.21 17.42 -7.28
CA GLY A 306 -6.16 16.63 -8.07
C GLY A 306 -5.50 15.73 -9.10
N ASN A 307 -4.20 15.42 -8.94
CA ASN A 307 -3.47 14.56 -9.89
C ASN A 307 -3.95 13.10 -9.85
N ALA A 308 -4.40 12.61 -8.69
CA ALA A 308 -5.06 11.31 -8.60
C ALA A 308 -6.51 11.41 -9.10
N THR A 309 -7.30 12.21 -8.40
CA THR A 309 -8.69 12.58 -8.75
C THR A 309 -9.16 13.72 -7.86
N SER A 310 -10.12 14.52 -8.32
CA SER A 310 -10.59 15.69 -7.57
C SER A 310 -11.28 15.37 -6.23
N TRP A 311 -11.81 14.16 -6.06
CA TRP A 311 -12.53 13.75 -4.85
C TRP A 311 -11.65 13.01 -3.84
N TRP A 312 -10.49 12.47 -4.24
CA TRP A 312 -9.59 11.75 -3.34
C TRP A 312 -8.70 12.72 -2.59
N LYS A 313 -8.92 12.80 -1.29
CA LYS A 313 -8.17 13.69 -0.39
C LYS A 313 -7.53 12.88 0.73
N THR A 314 -6.27 13.15 0.97
CA THR A 314 -5.47 12.51 2.02
C THR A 314 -4.80 13.60 2.85
N PRO A 315 -5.51 14.22 3.81
CA PRO A 315 -4.92 15.25 4.66
C PRO A 315 -3.66 14.75 5.37
N MET A 316 -2.75 15.65 5.72
CA MET A 316 -1.44 15.29 6.30
C MET A 316 -1.58 14.38 7.52
N GLU A 317 -2.53 14.67 8.39
CA GLU A 317 -2.77 13.88 9.60
C GLU A 317 -3.19 12.43 9.28
N LEU A 318 -3.89 12.22 8.17
CA LEU A 318 -4.21 10.87 7.69
C LEU A 318 -2.96 10.17 7.15
N MET A 319 -2.11 10.87 6.43
CA MET A 319 -0.86 10.32 5.93
C MET A 319 0.09 9.93 7.08
N GLU A 320 0.19 10.78 8.10
CA GLU A 320 0.95 10.50 9.32
C GLU A 320 0.38 9.31 10.09
N TYR A 321 -0.94 9.23 10.24
CA TYR A 321 -1.61 8.09 10.86
C TYR A 321 -1.34 6.79 10.07
N GLY A 322 -1.48 6.83 8.74
CA GLY A 322 -1.30 5.67 7.87
C GLY A 322 0.13 5.12 7.94
N SER A 323 1.15 5.96 7.75
CA SER A 323 2.55 5.55 7.80
C SER A 323 2.95 5.02 9.19
N LYS A 324 2.48 5.67 10.26
CA LYS A 324 2.68 5.18 11.63
C LYS A 324 2.04 3.81 11.86
N THR A 325 0.79 3.63 11.40
CA THR A 325 0.07 2.36 11.52
C THR A 325 0.77 1.25 10.73
N MET A 326 1.35 1.58 9.56
CA MET A 326 2.13 0.62 8.78
C MET A 326 3.35 0.10 9.54
N LEU A 327 4.04 0.95 10.27
CA LEU A 327 5.20 0.56 11.09
C LEU A 327 4.77 -0.16 12.37
N GLU A 328 3.92 0.46 13.20
CA GLU A 328 3.53 -0.05 14.51
C GLU A 328 2.64 -1.30 14.42
N GLY A 329 1.79 -1.39 13.40
CA GLY A 329 0.94 -2.55 13.11
C GLY A 329 1.68 -3.72 12.44
N GLY A 330 2.95 -3.51 12.07
CA GLY A 330 3.75 -4.51 11.34
C GLY A 330 3.19 -4.80 9.95
N ILE A 331 2.56 -3.81 9.31
CA ILE A 331 2.13 -3.92 7.91
C ILE A 331 3.36 -3.92 7.00
N VAL A 332 4.34 -3.06 7.30
CA VAL A 332 5.70 -3.19 6.76
C VAL A 332 6.56 -3.79 7.86
N ALA A 333 7.01 -5.01 7.67
CA ALA A 333 7.77 -5.77 8.67
C ALA A 333 8.64 -6.82 7.99
N ASN A 334 9.50 -7.45 8.79
CA ASN A 334 10.22 -8.62 8.35
C ASN A 334 9.24 -9.79 8.15
N SER A 335 9.40 -10.49 7.03
CA SER A 335 8.76 -11.78 6.82
C SER A 335 9.32 -12.86 7.75
N THR A 336 8.79 -14.06 7.70
CA THR A 336 9.30 -15.23 8.43
C THR A 336 10.77 -15.56 8.10
N SER A 337 11.26 -15.15 6.93
CA SER A 337 12.68 -15.29 6.55
C SER A 337 13.61 -14.24 7.15
N GLY A 338 13.07 -13.20 7.77
CA GLY A 338 13.82 -12.05 8.31
C GLY A 338 14.03 -10.91 7.33
N ALA A 339 13.67 -11.07 6.06
CA ALA A 339 13.73 -10.01 5.05
C ALA A 339 12.38 -9.29 4.92
N VAL A 340 12.38 -7.99 4.64
CA VAL A 340 11.17 -7.28 4.19
C VAL A 340 10.88 -7.68 2.75
N GLY A 341 9.62 -7.92 2.44
CA GLY A 341 9.16 -8.15 1.08
C GLY A 341 9.27 -9.58 0.56
N ALA A 342 9.80 -10.54 1.35
CA ALA A 342 9.83 -11.93 0.96
C ALA A 342 8.47 -12.60 1.18
N PHE A 343 8.09 -13.50 0.27
CA PHE A 343 6.90 -14.33 0.41
C PHE A 343 7.15 -15.49 1.37
N ASP A 344 6.25 -15.71 2.32
CA ASP A 344 6.12 -16.95 3.06
C ASP A 344 5.39 -17.97 2.16
N MET A 345 6.12 -18.96 1.67
CA MET A 345 5.56 -19.92 0.71
C MET A 345 4.49 -20.83 1.32
N ASP A 346 4.53 -21.09 2.63
CA ASP A 346 3.46 -21.83 3.32
C ASP A 346 2.17 -20.99 3.37
N ARG A 347 2.27 -19.69 3.59
CA ARG A 347 1.15 -18.75 3.49
C ARG A 347 0.61 -18.67 2.07
N VAL A 348 1.47 -18.59 1.04
CA VAL A 348 1.06 -18.62 -0.37
C VAL A 348 0.32 -19.92 -0.69
N ALA A 349 0.79 -21.06 -0.18
CA ALA A 349 0.13 -22.35 -0.37
C ALA A 349 -1.26 -22.40 0.32
N ARG A 350 -1.40 -21.84 1.54
CA ARG A 350 -2.70 -21.70 2.20
C ARG A 350 -3.66 -20.84 1.37
N MET A 351 -3.19 -19.73 0.82
CA MET A 351 -4.00 -18.86 -0.03
C MET A 351 -4.39 -19.54 -1.35
N ALA A 352 -3.54 -20.37 -1.93
CA ALA A 352 -3.90 -21.20 -3.10
C ALA A 352 -5.06 -22.14 -2.79
N GLU A 353 -5.06 -22.82 -1.65
CA GLU A 353 -6.18 -23.70 -1.25
C GLU A 353 -7.47 -22.90 -0.97
N ILE A 354 -7.35 -21.71 -0.34
CA ILE A 354 -8.51 -20.82 -0.08
C ILE A 354 -9.12 -20.34 -1.40
N THR A 355 -8.31 -19.98 -2.40
CA THR A 355 -8.80 -19.43 -3.67
C THR A 355 -9.26 -20.49 -4.66
N LYS A 356 -8.89 -21.76 -4.45
CA LYS A 356 -9.19 -22.87 -5.35
C LYS A 356 -10.68 -23.02 -5.73
N PRO A 357 -11.66 -22.84 -4.81
CA PRO A 357 -13.09 -22.90 -5.17
C PRO A 357 -13.55 -21.77 -6.09
N TRP A 358 -12.77 -20.67 -6.19
CA TRP A 358 -13.13 -19.48 -6.97
C TRP A 358 -12.44 -19.42 -8.34
N LEU A 359 -11.64 -20.44 -8.68
CA LEU A 359 -11.02 -20.54 -10.00
C LEU A 359 -12.09 -20.76 -11.06
N ASP A 360 -12.01 -20.01 -12.16
CA ASP A 360 -12.96 -20.00 -13.26
C ASP A 360 -12.26 -20.01 -14.63
N GLU A 361 -12.93 -19.58 -15.70
CA GLU A 361 -12.36 -19.55 -17.05
C GLU A 361 -11.14 -18.63 -17.20
N ARG A 362 -10.93 -17.68 -16.25
CA ARG A 362 -9.77 -16.80 -16.19
C ARG A 362 -8.55 -17.46 -15.57
N SER A 363 -8.73 -18.59 -14.95
CA SER A 363 -7.74 -19.27 -14.12
C SER A 363 -7.15 -20.50 -14.84
N ASN A 364 -5.87 -20.79 -14.55
CA ASN A 364 -5.31 -22.11 -14.78
C ASN A 364 -5.76 -23.03 -13.63
N PRO A 365 -6.51 -24.12 -13.89
CA PRO A 365 -7.00 -24.99 -12.83
C PRO A 365 -5.88 -25.71 -12.05
N ASP A 366 -4.68 -25.82 -12.63
CA ASP A 366 -3.52 -26.48 -12.05
C ASP A 366 -2.48 -25.46 -11.53
N VAL A 367 -2.86 -24.19 -11.35
CA VAL A 367 -1.97 -23.12 -10.86
C VAL A 367 -1.40 -23.46 -9.48
N LYS A 368 -0.10 -23.28 -9.33
CA LYS A 368 0.63 -23.56 -8.09
C LYS A 368 1.19 -22.28 -7.49
N PRO A 369 1.54 -22.29 -6.18
CA PRO A 369 2.20 -21.16 -5.52
C PRO A 369 3.41 -20.59 -6.27
N GLU A 370 4.28 -21.47 -6.77
CA GLU A 370 5.50 -21.10 -7.50
C GLU A 370 5.25 -20.52 -8.90
N ASP A 371 4.03 -20.65 -9.44
CA ASP A 371 3.66 -20.03 -10.71
C ASP A 371 3.31 -18.56 -10.57
N VAL A 372 2.93 -18.11 -9.35
CA VAL A 372 2.41 -16.77 -9.11
C VAL A 372 3.30 -15.88 -8.24
N VAL A 373 4.32 -16.45 -7.54
CA VAL A 373 5.31 -15.68 -6.77
C VAL A 373 6.70 -16.31 -6.84
N THR A 374 7.72 -15.49 -6.58
CA THR A 374 9.10 -15.92 -6.43
C THR A 374 9.89 -15.05 -5.46
N ASN A 375 10.75 -15.67 -4.64
CA ASN A 375 11.74 -14.98 -3.79
C ASN A 375 13.12 -14.83 -4.46
N ARG A 376 13.24 -15.14 -5.76
CA ARG A 376 14.51 -15.13 -6.50
C ARG A 376 15.28 -13.82 -6.39
N PHE A 377 14.59 -12.69 -6.29
CA PHE A 377 15.17 -11.35 -6.36
C PHE A 377 15.29 -10.67 -4.99
N ILE A 378 14.80 -11.33 -3.94
CA ILE A 378 14.84 -10.81 -2.57
C ILE A 378 16.28 -10.82 -2.04
N ASP A 379 16.74 -9.68 -1.53
CA ASP A 379 17.97 -9.63 -0.73
C ASP A 379 17.61 -10.00 0.72
N PRO A 380 18.09 -11.15 1.22
CA PRO A 380 17.76 -11.63 2.56
C PRO A 380 18.41 -10.80 3.68
N SER A 381 19.32 -9.90 3.35
CA SER A 381 19.98 -9.01 4.32
C SER A 381 19.20 -7.72 4.58
N ILE A 382 18.18 -7.40 3.76
CA ILE A 382 17.38 -6.20 3.88
C ILE A 382 16.15 -6.47 4.74
N GLY A 383 16.16 -5.92 5.96
CA GLY A 383 15.08 -6.05 6.94
C GLY A 383 15.32 -5.13 8.13
N PHE A 384 14.31 -5.01 8.98
CA PHE A 384 14.44 -4.30 10.25
C PHE A 384 15.41 -5.06 11.16
N LYS A 385 16.39 -4.35 11.68
CA LYS A 385 17.33 -4.91 12.67
C LYS A 385 16.65 -4.93 14.03
N ASN A 386 16.61 -6.09 14.66
CA ASN A 386 16.13 -6.29 16.03
C ASN A 386 17.02 -5.58 17.04
#